data_3a51f06b60fe481717ed52bfe0c38771
#
_entry.id   3a51f06b60fe481717ed52bfe0c38771
#
_cell.length_a   1.000
_cell.length_b   1.000
_cell.length_c   1.000
_cell.angle_alpha   90.00
_cell.angle_beta   90.00
_cell.angle_gamma   90.00
#
_symmetry.space_group_name_H-M   'P 1'
#
loop_
_entity.id
_entity.type
_entity.pdbx_description
1 polymer ?
#
loop_
_entity_poly.entity_id
_entity_poly.type
_entity_poly.pdbx_seq_one_letter_code
_entity_poly.pdbx_strand_id
1 'polypeptide(L)'
;MTPLSRVVIGSLLILAWPTAHAADGQKVFTQGGANPAAMACLGCHGPDAKGIAAAGFPRLAGLPAGYLSKQLHDWRSGSRRQPVMEPLAKALTEDEIKAVSAYLASLPADPAGDLRRQQIANDPTTRMALYGDWNRQIPGCVQCHGPGGGGVGEHFPPLAGQPANYLVAQLNAWRDGSRSNDPNQLMVGVAKAMTDDEIKAIAEFFARPASQEVMP
;
A
#
# COMPACT_ATOMS: atom_id res chain seq x y z
N MET A 1 80.59 9.73 20.24
CA MET A 1 79.91 9.14 19.10
C MET A 1 78.52 8.79 19.59
N THR A 2 77.52 9.65 19.31
CA THR A 2 76.12 9.50 19.72
C THR A 2 75.32 9.01 18.51
N PRO A 3 74.48 7.96 18.61
CA PRO A 3 73.75 7.49 17.49
C PRO A 3 72.47 8.35 17.30
N LEU A 4 72.26 8.82 16.07
CA LEU A 4 71.08 9.52 15.62
C LEU A 4 69.91 8.49 15.45
N SER A 5 68.91 8.60 16.34
CA SER A 5 67.62 7.83 16.17
C SER A 5 66.79 8.44 15.03
N ARG A 6 66.54 7.64 14.00
CA ARG A 6 65.62 8.01 12.92
C ARG A 6 64.20 7.75 13.39
N VAL A 7 63.41 8.82 13.54
CA VAL A 7 61.93 8.72 13.76
C VAL A 7 61.29 8.51 12.40
N VAL A 8 60.67 7.33 12.21
CA VAL A 8 59.82 7.04 11.03
C VAL A 8 58.41 7.51 11.37
N ILE A 9 57.98 8.61 10.76
CA ILE A 9 56.60 9.08 10.83
C ILE A 9 55.78 8.28 9.82
N GLY A 10 55.05 7.27 10.30
CA GLY A 10 54.10 6.52 9.49
C GLY A 10 52.87 7.38 9.22
N SER A 11 52.66 7.76 7.95
CA SER A 11 51.43 8.44 7.51
C SER A 11 50.29 7.45 7.52
N LEU A 12 49.33 7.60 8.47
CA LEU A 12 48.09 6.85 8.49
C LEU A 12 47.19 7.41 7.39
N LEU A 13 47.04 6.70 6.28
CA LEU A 13 46.02 6.95 5.26
C LEU A 13 44.66 6.54 5.83
N ILE A 14 43.87 7.52 6.30
CA ILE A 14 42.46 7.31 6.66
C ILE A 14 41.69 7.16 5.36
N LEU A 15 41.38 5.93 4.98
CA LEU A 15 40.42 5.60 3.93
C LEU A 15 39.02 6.04 4.42
N ALA A 16 38.55 7.20 3.96
CA ALA A 16 37.18 7.63 4.16
C ALA A 16 36.28 6.71 3.30
N TRP A 17 35.59 5.78 3.93
CA TRP A 17 34.52 5.07 3.26
C TRP A 17 33.37 6.04 2.99
N PRO A 18 32.80 6.04 1.76
CA PRO A 18 31.62 6.84 1.47
C PRO A 18 30.50 6.35 2.39
N THR A 19 30.04 7.23 3.27
CA THR A 19 28.81 6.98 4.03
C THR A 19 27.67 6.96 3.02
N ALA A 20 27.14 5.78 2.71
CA ALA A 20 25.91 5.64 1.94
C ALA A 20 24.81 6.38 2.74
N HIS A 21 24.38 7.53 2.26
CA HIS A 21 23.25 8.23 2.84
C HIS A 21 22.00 7.40 2.52
N ALA A 22 21.31 6.95 3.56
CA ALA A 22 20.01 6.29 3.39
C ALA A 22 19.07 7.24 2.63
N ALA A 23 18.30 6.70 1.70
CA ALA A 23 17.32 7.50 0.95
C ALA A 23 16.31 8.15 1.91
N ASP A 24 15.95 9.40 1.63
CA ASP A 24 14.92 10.13 2.38
C ASP A 24 13.55 9.85 1.76
N GLY A 25 12.70 9.13 2.48
CA GLY A 25 11.38 8.72 2.00
C GLY A 25 10.43 9.90 1.74
N GLN A 26 10.49 10.95 2.54
CA GLN A 26 9.71 12.17 2.31
C GLN A 26 10.15 12.86 1.01
N LYS A 27 11.46 12.94 0.79
CA LYS A 27 12.00 13.50 -0.45
C LYS A 27 11.60 12.68 -1.68
N VAL A 28 11.67 11.36 -1.60
CA VAL A 28 11.20 10.49 -2.69
C VAL A 28 9.71 10.72 -2.97
N PHE A 29 8.88 10.81 -1.94
CA PHE A 29 7.45 11.08 -2.09
C PHE A 29 7.17 12.43 -2.74
N THR A 30 7.88 13.49 -2.31
CA THR A 30 7.58 14.88 -2.71
C THR A 30 8.31 15.35 -3.96
N GLN A 31 9.47 14.77 -4.28
CA GLN A 31 10.35 15.22 -5.38
C GLN A 31 10.67 14.14 -6.39
N GLY A 32 10.38 12.87 -6.08
CA GLY A 32 10.76 11.72 -6.89
C GLY A 32 12.09 11.08 -6.48
N GLY A 33 12.43 10.00 -7.16
CA GLY A 33 13.68 9.29 -6.97
C GLY A 33 14.88 9.92 -7.68
N ALA A 34 16.04 9.31 -7.51
CA ALA A 34 17.27 9.73 -8.18
C ALA A 34 17.20 9.58 -9.71
N ASN A 35 16.46 8.59 -10.19
CA ASN A 35 16.16 8.45 -11.60
C ASN A 35 15.00 9.39 -11.97
N PRO A 36 15.13 10.28 -12.98
CA PRO A 36 14.06 11.20 -13.40
C PRO A 36 12.75 10.53 -13.80
N ALA A 37 12.77 9.26 -14.19
CA ALA A 37 11.57 8.48 -14.49
C ALA A 37 10.78 8.10 -13.22
N ALA A 38 11.39 8.16 -12.04
CA ALA A 38 10.74 8.00 -10.75
C ALA A 38 10.14 9.35 -10.31
N MET A 39 9.05 9.77 -10.95
CA MET A 39 8.37 11.04 -10.65
C MET A 39 7.85 11.10 -9.22
N ALA A 40 7.63 12.32 -8.72
CA ALA A 40 7.06 12.57 -7.39
C ALA A 40 5.69 11.91 -7.20
N CYS A 41 5.53 11.13 -6.14
CA CYS A 41 4.30 10.38 -5.86
C CYS A 41 3.13 11.29 -5.53
N LEU A 42 3.41 12.44 -4.86
CA LEU A 42 2.39 13.40 -4.42
C LEU A 42 1.51 13.94 -5.55
N GLY A 43 2.02 13.99 -6.78
CA GLY A 43 1.27 14.51 -7.94
C GLY A 43 0.01 13.72 -8.25
N CYS A 44 0.03 12.41 -7.98
CA CYS A 44 -1.11 11.52 -8.17
C CYS A 44 -1.77 11.11 -6.85
N HIS A 45 -0.98 10.88 -5.79
CA HIS A 45 -1.51 10.37 -4.52
C HIS A 45 -1.90 11.46 -3.52
N GLY A 46 -1.84 12.73 -3.93
CA GLY A 46 -2.14 13.90 -3.09
C GLY A 46 -0.98 14.29 -2.16
N PRO A 47 -0.91 15.55 -1.71
CA PRO A 47 0.19 16.05 -0.89
C PRO A 47 0.26 15.42 0.50
N ASP A 48 -0.86 14.89 1.00
CA ASP A 48 -1.00 14.18 2.27
C ASP A 48 -1.04 12.65 2.10
N ALA A 49 -0.80 12.16 0.88
CA ALA A 49 -0.86 10.75 0.50
C ALA A 49 -2.24 10.09 0.75
N LYS A 50 -3.32 10.88 0.86
CA LYS A 50 -4.68 10.36 1.07
C LYS A 50 -5.38 9.92 -0.21
N GLY A 51 -4.70 10.05 -1.35
CA GLY A 51 -5.24 9.70 -2.65
C GLY A 51 -6.10 10.81 -3.25
N ILE A 52 -6.54 10.58 -4.49
CA ILE A 52 -7.47 11.46 -5.20
C ILE A 52 -8.63 10.60 -5.68
N ALA A 53 -9.70 10.53 -4.89
CA ALA A 53 -10.83 9.65 -5.11
C ALA A 53 -11.47 9.82 -6.49
N ALA A 54 -11.65 11.05 -6.96
CA ALA A 54 -12.24 11.34 -8.27
C ALA A 54 -11.41 10.77 -9.43
N ALA A 55 -10.09 10.66 -9.28
CA ALA A 55 -9.18 10.12 -10.27
C ALA A 55 -8.84 8.63 -10.06
N GLY A 56 -9.35 8.00 -9.01
CA GLY A 56 -9.06 6.61 -8.68
C GLY A 56 -7.67 6.36 -8.11
N PHE A 57 -6.96 7.40 -7.71
CA PHE A 57 -5.66 7.24 -7.06
C PHE A 57 -5.82 6.86 -5.59
N PRO A 58 -5.19 5.76 -5.13
CA PRO A 58 -5.38 5.26 -3.78
C PRO A 58 -4.72 6.11 -2.71
N ARG A 59 -5.27 6.03 -1.50
CA ARG A 59 -4.62 6.43 -0.27
C ARG A 59 -3.40 5.54 -0.02
N LEU A 60 -2.28 6.15 0.31
CA LEU A 60 -1.03 5.48 0.71
C LEU A 60 -0.70 5.72 2.19
N ALA A 61 -1.15 6.85 2.74
CA ALA A 61 -0.92 7.23 4.14
C ALA A 61 -1.41 6.14 5.10
N GLY A 62 -0.54 5.75 6.03
CA GLY A 62 -0.81 4.77 7.06
C GLY A 62 -0.95 3.32 6.57
N LEU A 63 -0.66 3.02 5.30
CA LEU A 63 -0.56 1.63 4.86
C LEU A 63 0.74 1.00 5.38
N PRO A 64 0.72 -0.31 5.73
CA PRO A 64 1.92 -0.99 6.24
C PRO A 64 3.11 -0.89 5.27
N ALA A 65 4.31 -0.62 5.79
CA ALA A 65 5.51 -0.41 4.97
C ALA A 65 5.85 -1.64 4.12
N GLY A 66 5.75 -2.84 4.69
CA GLY A 66 5.99 -4.08 3.95
C GLY A 66 4.98 -4.31 2.83
N TYR A 67 3.70 -3.97 3.05
CA TYR A 67 2.70 -3.99 1.99
C TYR A 67 3.05 -3.02 0.85
N LEU A 68 3.38 -1.76 1.16
CA LEU A 68 3.74 -0.75 0.16
C LEU A 68 4.98 -1.17 -0.65
N SER A 69 6.03 -1.60 0.06
CA SER A 69 7.25 -2.11 -0.57
C SER A 69 6.96 -3.30 -1.49
N LYS A 70 6.17 -4.27 -1.01
CA LYS A 70 5.74 -5.41 -1.82
C LYS A 70 5.01 -4.96 -3.10
N GLN A 71 4.09 -3.99 -3.02
CA GLN A 71 3.37 -3.53 -4.21
C GLN A 71 4.33 -2.91 -5.24
N LEU A 72 5.33 -2.13 -4.82
CA LEU A 72 6.34 -1.58 -5.73
C LEU A 72 7.17 -2.68 -6.40
N HIS A 73 7.57 -3.72 -5.66
CA HIS A 73 8.25 -4.88 -6.24
C HIS A 73 7.36 -5.70 -7.19
N ASP A 74 6.08 -5.83 -6.87
CA ASP A 74 5.12 -6.57 -7.70
C ASP A 74 4.86 -5.89 -9.05
N TRP A 75 4.87 -4.55 -9.11
CA TRP A 75 4.87 -3.82 -10.39
C TRP A 75 6.17 -4.00 -11.17
N ARG A 76 7.32 -4.05 -10.50
CA ARG A 76 8.61 -4.31 -11.16
C ARG A 76 8.67 -5.71 -11.77
N SER A 77 8.14 -6.71 -11.09
CA SER A 77 8.12 -8.11 -11.52
C SER A 77 7.04 -8.41 -12.55
N GLY A 78 6.01 -7.54 -12.68
CA GLY A 78 4.87 -7.75 -13.55
C GLY A 78 3.77 -8.64 -12.96
N SER A 79 3.88 -9.08 -11.69
CA SER A 79 2.81 -9.80 -10.99
C SER A 79 1.62 -8.88 -10.63
N ARG A 80 1.84 -7.59 -10.68
CA ARG A 80 0.82 -6.55 -10.64
C ARG A 80 1.05 -5.59 -11.81
N ARG A 81 0.08 -5.48 -12.71
CA ARG A 81 0.21 -4.65 -13.91
C ARG A 81 -0.56 -3.36 -13.78
N GLN A 82 0.09 -2.25 -14.12
CA GLN A 82 -0.56 -0.93 -14.17
C GLN A 82 0.35 0.01 -14.97
N PRO A 83 -0.13 0.58 -16.10
CA PRO A 83 0.72 1.30 -17.06
C PRO A 83 1.46 2.51 -16.47
N VAL A 84 0.90 3.16 -15.44
CA VAL A 84 1.54 4.31 -14.79
C VAL A 84 2.53 3.86 -13.72
N MET A 85 2.15 2.88 -12.87
CA MET A 85 2.99 2.50 -11.72
C MET A 85 4.17 1.61 -12.08
N GLU A 86 4.07 0.79 -13.12
CA GLU A 86 5.16 -0.09 -13.55
C GLU A 86 6.46 0.66 -13.88
N PRO A 87 6.46 1.68 -14.76
CA PRO A 87 7.69 2.42 -15.08
C PRO A 87 8.22 3.20 -13.86
N LEU A 88 7.34 3.75 -13.02
CA LEU A 88 7.74 4.44 -11.79
C LEU A 88 8.44 3.48 -10.82
N ALA A 89 7.84 2.32 -10.57
CA ALA A 89 8.42 1.32 -9.67
C ALA A 89 9.76 0.77 -10.18
N LYS A 90 9.90 0.59 -11.51
CA LYS A 90 11.16 0.16 -12.14
C LYS A 90 12.27 1.20 -12.02
N ALA A 91 11.92 2.47 -11.94
CA ALA A 91 12.88 3.58 -11.85
C ALA A 91 13.40 3.83 -10.42
N LEU A 92 12.69 3.38 -9.38
CA LEU A 92 13.12 3.50 -7.99
C LEU A 92 14.24 2.51 -7.66
N THR A 93 15.19 2.90 -6.82
CA THR A 93 16.17 2.00 -6.21
C THR A 93 15.55 1.23 -5.03
N GLU A 94 16.23 0.19 -4.54
CA GLU A 94 15.79 -0.57 -3.35
C GLU A 94 15.71 0.30 -2.09
N ASP A 95 16.70 1.17 -1.91
CA ASP A 95 16.74 2.10 -0.77
C ASP A 95 15.60 3.13 -0.85
N GLU A 96 15.26 3.61 -2.05
CA GLU A 96 14.13 4.52 -2.25
C GLU A 96 12.79 3.83 -1.99
N ILE A 97 12.60 2.59 -2.46
CA ILE A 97 11.41 1.79 -2.17
C ILE A 97 11.23 1.61 -0.66
N LYS A 98 12.29 1.20 0.03
CA LYS A 98 12.27 1.03 1.48
C LYS A 98 11.96 2.33 2.21
N ALA A 99 12.63 3.41 1.84
CA ALA A 99 12.49 4.71 2.48
C ALA A 99 11.09 5.31 2.28
N VAL A 100 10.56 5.33 1.04
CA VAL A 100 9.24 5.88 0.76
C VAL A 100 8.14 5.05 1.39
N SER A 101 8.28 3.72 1.43
CA SER A 101 7.33 2.84 2.10
C SER A 101 7.28 3.09 3.61
N ALA A 102 8.43 3.27 4.25
CA ALA A 102 8.52 3.61 5.67
C ALA A 102 7.91 5.00 5.96
N TYR A 103 8.21 6.01 5.12
CA TYR A 103 7.63 7.34 5.24
C TYR A 103 6.10 7.31 5.15
N LEU A 104 5.55 6.69 4.12
CA LEU A 104 4.10 6.59 3.92
C LEU A 104 3.39 5.85 5.06
N ALA A 105 4.02 4.82 5.61
CA ALA A 105 3.49 4.09 6.76
C ALA A 105 3.48 4.92 8.05
N SER A 106 4.37 5.90 8.19
CA SER A 106 4.42 6.82 9.34
C SER A 106 3.37 7.94 9.28
N LEU A 107 2.74 8.15 8.12
CA LEU A 107 1.69 9.16 7.98
C LEU A 107 0.40 8.73 8.69
N PRO A 108 -0.40 9.69 9.19
CA PRO A 108 -1.67 9.37 9.83
C PRO A 108 -2.60 8.58 8.91
N ALA A 109 -3.07 7.42 9.39
CA ALA A 109 -4.12 6.65 8.73
C ALA A 109 -5.49 7.25 9.08
N ASP A 110 -6.43 7.16 8.14
CA ASP A 110 -7.83 7.39 8.48
C ASP A 110 -8.32 6.23 9.39
N PRO A 111 -9.10 6.51 10.44
CA PRO A 111 -9.58 5.46 11.32
C PRO A 111 -10.44 4.46 10.54
N ALA A 112 -10.33 3.18 10.89
CA ALA A 112 -11.25 2.17 10.39
C ALA A 112 -12.67 2.47 10.90
N GLY A 113 -13.68 2.23 10.06
CA GLY A 113 -15.07 2.36 10.47
C GLY A 113 -15.41 1.40 11.60
N ASP A 114 -16.20 1.85 12.58
CA ASP A 114 -16.77 0.98 13.60
C ASP A 114 -17.99 0.26 13.01
N LEU A 115 -17.78 -0.97 12.55
CA LEU A 115 -18.88 -1.81 12.06
C LEU A 115 -19.60 -2.43 13.26
N ARG A 116 -20.53 -1.68 13.86
CA ARG A 116 -21.33 -2.19 14.99
C ARG A 116 -22.26 -3.30 14.52
N ARG A 117 -22.23 -4.43 15.22
CA ARG A 117 -23.06 -5.63 14.93
C ARG A 117 -24.56 -5.34 14.89
N GLN A 118 -25.03 -4.26 15.49
CA GLN A 118 -26.47 -3.95 15.61
C GLN A 118 -27.11 -3.42 14.32
N GLN A 119 -26.32 -2.86 13.38
CA GLN A 119 -26.84 -2.36 12.09
C GLN A 119 -26.91 -3.44 11.00
N ILE A 120 -26.55 -4.68 11.31
CA ILE A 120 -26.19 -5.72 10.35
C ILE A 120 -27.40 -6.49 9.81
N ALA A 121 -28.53 -6.44 10.48
CA ALA A 121 -29.56 -7.48 10.29
C ALA A 121 -30.15 -7.54 8.87
N ASN A 122 -30.19 -6.43 8.13
CA ASN A 122 -30.96 -6.37 6.88
C ASN A 122 -30.21 -5.83 5.64
N ASP A 123 -28.94 -5.39 5.77
CA ASP A 123 -28.19 -4.93 4.59
C ASP A 123 -27.28 -6.02 4.01
N PRO A 124 -27.53 -6.46 2.76
CA PRO A 124 -26.75 -7.51 2.11
C PRO A 124 -25.26 -7.21 2.00
N THR A 125 -24.91 -5.94 1.77
CA THR A 125 -23.50 -5.51 1.63
C THR A 125 -22.75 -5.61 2.96
N THR A 126 -23.38 -5.13 4.04
CA THR A 126 -22.81 -5.26 5.39
C THR A 126 -22.67 -6.74 5.77
N ARG A 127 -23.63 -7.59 5.45
CA ARG A 127 -23.54 -9.03 5.69
C ARG A 127 -22.39 -9.66 4.92
N MET A 128 -22.21 -9.30 3.65
CA MET A 128 -21.10 -9.76 2.82
C MET A 128 -19.75 -9.30 3.41
N ALA A 129 -19.62 -8.05 3.80
CA ALA A 129 -18.40 -7.51 4.41
C ALA A 129 -18.00 -8.25 5.69
N LEU A 130 -18.97 -8.59 6.55
CA LEU A 130 -18.75 -9.19 7.87
C LEU A 130 -18.68 -10.70 7.86
N TYR A 131 -19.55 -11.35 7.12
CA TYR A 131 -19.72 -12.80 7.18
C TYR A 131 -19.41 -13.53 5.87
N GLY A 132 -19.43 -12.79 4.74
CA GLY A 132 -19.23 -13.37 3.41
C GLY A 132 -20.42 -14.18 2.90
N ASP A 133 -20.16 -15.01 1.90
CA ASP A 133 -21.05 -16.01 1.36
C ASP A 133 -20.28 -17.33 1.20
N TRP A 134 -20.36 -18.17 2.19
CA TRP A 134 -19.63 -19.44 2.24
C TRP A 134 -20.07 -20.46 1.20
N ASN A 135 -21.31 -20.36 0.69
CA ASN A 135 -21.78 -21.22 -0.40
C ASN A 135 -21.03 -20.95 -1.70
N ARG A 136 -20.50 -19.72 -1.87
CA ARG A 136 -19.66 -19.28 -3.00
C ARG A 136 -18.18 -19.17 -2.62
N GLN A 137 -17.79 -19.66 -1.44
CA GLN A 137 -16.41 -19.58 -0.93
C GLN A 137 -15.89 -18.14 -0.80
N ILE A 138 -16.77 -17.19 -0.49
CA ILE A 138 -16.43 -15.81 -0.19
C ILE A 138 -16.39 -15.62 1.32
N PRO A 139 -15.21 -15.52 1.96
CA PRO A 139 -15.11 -15.18 3.38
C PRO A 139 -15.52 -13.72 3.60
N GLY A 140 -15.96 -13.38 4.81
CA GLY A 140 -16.19 -11.99 5.16
C GLY A 140 -14.91 -11.17 5.05
N CYS A 141 -14.96 -10.02 4.39
CA CYS A 141 -13.79 -9.20 4.12
C CYS A 141 -13.01 -8.84 5.40
N VAL A 142 -13.73 -8.50 6.48
CA VAL A 142 -13.13 -8.13 7.77
C VAL A 142 -12.44 -9.29 8.49
N GLN A 143 -12.71 -10.54 8.10
CA GLN A 143 -12.04 -11.70 8.72
C GLN A 143 -10.54 -11.72 8.39
N CYS A 144 -10.17 -11.22 7.22
CA CYS A 144 -8.78 -11.07 6.81
C CYS A 144 -8.31 -9.61 6.92
N HIS A 145 -9.12 -8.65 6.48
CA HIS A 145 -8.76 -7.24 6.46
C HIS A 145 -9.01 -6.50 7.79
N GLY A 146 -9.27 -7.24 8.86
CA GLY A 146 -9.42 -6.73 10.21
C GLY A 146 -10.75 -6.02 10.49
N PRO A 147 -11.02 -5.74 11.78
CA PRO A 147 -12.23 -5.03 12.18
C PRO A 147 -12.39 -3.72 11.42
N GLY A 148 -13.61 -3.47 10.92
CA GLY A 148 -13.89 -2.28 10.12
C GLY A 148 -13.11 -2.14 8.81
N GLY A 149 -12.38 -3.19 8.39
CA GLY A 149 -11.48 -3.10 7.26
C GLY A 149 -10.20 -2.31 7.55
N GLY A 150 -9.76 -2.27 8.81
CA GLY A 150 -8.59 -1.52 9.26
C GLY A 150 -7.24 -2.13 8.90
N GLY A 151 -7.23 -3.33 8.30
CA GLY A 151 -6.03 -4.08 7.96
C GLY A 151 -5.50 -4.94 9.10
N VAL A 152 -4.65 -5.92 8.75
CA VAL A 152 -3.94 -6.78 9.71
C VAL A 152 -2.52 -7.03 9.21
N GLY A 153 -1.54 -6.56 9.98
CA GLY A 153 -0.13 -6.72 9.64
C GLY A 153 0.24 -6.20 8.25
N GLU A 154 1.20 -6.83 7.61
CA GLU A 154 1.73 -6.40 6.31
C GLU A 154 1.09 -7.12 5.11
N HIS A 155 0.26 -8.12 5.34
CA HIS A 155 -0.30 -8.94 4.27
C HIS A 155 -1.75 -8.61 3.93
N PHE A 156 -2.53 -8.13 4.90
CA PHE A 156 -3.93 -7.78 4.72
C PHE A 156 -4.11 -6.26 4.86
N PRO A 157 -4.02 -5.51 3.75
CA PRO A 157 -4.04 -4.05 3.82
C PRO A 157 -5.37 -3.49 4.31
N PRO A 158 -5.36 -2.30 4.91
CA PRO A 158 -6.57 -1.54 5.19
C PRO A 158 -7.40 -1.28 3.93
N LEU A 159 -8.70 -1.54 4.01
CA LEU A 159 -9.70 -1.22 2.98
C LEU A 159 -10.45 0.07 3.32
N ALA A 160 -10.68 0.32 4.61
CA ALA A 160 -11.39 1.51 5.10
C ALA A 160 -10.75 2.80 4.59
N GLY A 161 -11.57 3.70 4.04
CA GLY A 161 -11.12 4.98 3.50
C GLY A 161 -10.36 4.91 2.16
N GLN A 162 -10.28 3.74 1.52
CA GLN A 162 -9.78 3.67 0.15
C GLN A 162 -10.86 4.13 -0.84
N PRO A 163 -10.51 4.85 -1.90
CA PRO A 163 -11.47 5.25 -2.93
C PRO A 163 -12.23 4.05 -3.52
N ALA A 164 -13.55 4.17 -3.64
CA ALA A 164 -14.39 3.08 -4.16
C ALA A 164 -13.97 2.62 -5.55
N ASN A 165 -13.72 3.55 -6.47
CA ASN A 165 -13.28 3.24 -7.83
C ASN A 165 -11.90 2.54 -7.85
N TYR A 166 -11.00 2.85 -6.91
CA TYR A 166 -9.77 2.09 -6.75
C TYR A 166 -10.03 0.66 -6.27
N LEU A 167 -10.89 0.45 -5.28
CA LEU A 167 -11.24 -0.88 -4.79
C LEU A 167 -11.90 -1.72 -5.89
N VAL A 168 -12.85 -1.14 -6.66
CA VAL A 168 -13.45 -1.78 -7.84
C VAL A 168 -12.37 -2.18 -8.85
N ALA A 169 -11.44 -1.28 -9.18
CA ALA A 169 -10.37 -1.55 -10.11
C ALA A 169 -9.46 -2.69 -9.63
N GLN A 170 -9.18 -2.78 -8.32
CA GLN A 170 -8.34 -3.86 -7.77
C GLN A 170 -9.05 -5.23 -7.83
N LEU A 171 -10.34 -5.30 -7.47
CA LEU A 171 -11.10 -6.54 -7.56
C LEU A 171 -11.20 -7.02 -9.01
N ASN A 172 -11.45 -6.12 -9.97
CA ASN A 172 -11.46 -6.46 -11.38
C ASN A 172 -10.07 -6.90 -11.90
N ALA A 173 -9.00 -6.28 -11.43
CA ALA A 173 -7.64 -6.64 -11.81
C ALA A 173 -7.27 -8.08 -11.36
N TRP A 174 -7.79 -8.57 -10.23
CA TRP A 174 -7.65 -9.97 -9.86
C TRP A 174 -8.51 -10.90 -10.73
N ARG A 175 -9.71 -10.46 -11.13
CA ARG A 175 -10.60 -11.24 -12.01
C ARG A 175 -10.03 -11.44 -13.41
N ASP A 176 -9.44 -10.40 -14.00
CA ASP A 176 -8.89 -10.41 -15.36
C ASP A 176 -7.42 -10.87 -15.41
N GLY A 177 -6.78 -11.07 -14.24
CA GLY A 177 -5.41 -11.55 -14.14
C GLY A 177 -4.32 -10.49 -14.34
N SER A 178 -4.68 -9.20 -14.48
CA SER A 178 -3.71 -8.11 -14.50
C SER A 178 -3.06 -7.87 -13.11
N ARG A 179 -3.65 -8.46 -12.06
CA ARG A 179 -3.12 -8.57 -10.72
C ARG A 179 -3.14 -10.02 -10.26
N SER A 180 -1.95 -10.60 -9.99
CA SER A 180 -1.77 -12.00 -9.58
C SER A 180 -0.75 -12.13 -8.45
N ASN A 181 -0.61 -11.07 -7.63
CA ASN A 181 0.42 -10.92 -6.62
C ASN A 181 -0.04 -11.36 -5.21
N ASP A 182 -1.20 -11.96 -5.10
CA ASP A 182 -1.77 -12.46 -3.85
C ASP A 182 -1.30 -13.89 -3.56
N PRO A 183 -0.78 -14.17 -2.36
CA PRO A 183 -0.40 -15.52 -1.97
C PRO A 183 -1.58 -16.48 -2.06
N ASN A 184 -1.33 -17.68 -2.61
CA ASN A 184 -2.33 -18.75 -2.75
C ASN A 184 -3.56 -18.36 -3.58
N GLN A 185 -3.51 -17.29 -4.38
CA GLN A 185 -4.63 -16.80 -5.20
C GLN A 185 -5.90 -16.51 -4.38
N LEU A 186 -5.73 -16.10 -3.12
CA LEU A 186 -6.83 -15.88 -2.19
C LEU A 186 -7.79 -14.81 -2.70
N MET A 187 -7.26 -13.62 -3.07
CA MET A 187 -8.09 -12.53 -3.60
C MET A 187 -8.59 -12.80 -5.02
N VAL A 188 -7.85 -13.56 -5.83
CA VAL A 188 -8.31 -14.04 -7.14
C VAL A 188 -9.57 -14.88 -6.96
N GLY A 189 -9.59 -15.83 -6.01
CA GLY A 189 -10.76 -16.65 -5.70
C GLY A 189 -11.96 -15.82 -5.29
N VAL A 190 -11.77 -14.91 -4.32
CA VAL A 190 -12.81 -14.00 -3.84
C VAL A 190 -13.38 -13.14 -4.97
N ALA A 191 -12.50 -12.46 -5.73
CA ALA A 191 -12.92 -11.53 -6.78
C ALA A 191 -13.68 -12.23 -7.92
N LYS A 192 -13.28 -13.45 -8.30
CA LYS A 192 -13.97 -14.25 -9.33
C LYS A 192 -15.35 -14.73 -8.89
N ALA A 193 -15.56 -14.95 -7.59
CA ALA A 193 -16.84 -15.41 -7.05
C ALA A 193 -17.85 -14.26 -6.87
N MET A 194 -17.42 -12.99 -6.86
CA MET A 194 -18.30 -11.82 -6.69
C MET A 194 -18.93 -11.40 -8.02
N THR A 195 -20.15 -10.86 -7.96
CA THR A 195 -20.80 -10.16 -9.09
C THR A 195 -20.30 -8.73 -9.21
N ASP A 196 -20.56 -8.06 -10.34
CA ASP A 196 -20.17 -6.66 -10.56
C ASP A 196 -20.86 -5.71 -9.56
N ASP A 197 -22.14 -5.99 -9.24
CA ASP A 197 -22.89 -5.18 -8.28
C ASP A 197 -22.35 -5.35 -6.85
N GLU A 198 -21.97 -6.58 -6.47
CA GLU A 198 -21.33 -6.82 -5.17
C GLU A 198 -19.98 -6.15 -5.07
N ILE A 199 -19.17 -6.17 -6.14
CA ILE A 199 -17.88 -5.46 -6.18
C ILE A 199 -18.08 -3.96 -5.96
N LYS A 200 -19.05 -3.35 -6.64
CA LYS A 200 -19.37 -1.93 -6.45
C LYS A 200 -19.86 -1.64 -5.04
N ALA A 201 -20.81 -2.41 -4.54
CA ALA A 201 -21.40 -2.22 -3.22
C ALA A 201 -20.34 -2.36 -2.09
N ILE A 202 -19.49 -3.38 -2.16
CA ILE A 202 -18.41 -3.59 -1.19
C ILE A 202 -17.37 -2.46 -1.27
N ALA A 203 -17.02 -2.01 -2.47
CA ALA A 203 -16.10 -0.90 -2.66
C ALA A 203 -16.64 0.39 -2.05
N GLU A 204 -17.90 0.73 -2.28
CA GLU A 204 -18.58 1.87 -1.68
C GLU A 204 -18.69 1.75 -0.16
N PHE A 205 -18.94 0.54 0.35
CA PHE A 205 -19.03 0.26 1.77
C PHE A 205 -17.71 0.61 2.50
N PHE A 206 -16.56 0.16 1.98
CA PHE A 206 -15.26 0.45 2.61
C PHE A 206 -14.72 1.86 2.31
N ALA A 207 -15.21 2.53 1.26
CA ALA A 207 -14.79 3.89 0.94
C ALA A 207 -15.41 4.96 1.87
N ARG A 208 -16.45 4.61 2.63
CA ARG A 208 -17.09 5.56 3.57
C ARG A 208 -16.11 5.94 4.68
N PRO A 209 -15.99 7.24 5.01
CA PRO A 209 -15.24 7.64 6.18
C PRO A 209 -15.92 7.13 7.46
N ALA A 210 -15.11 6.82 8.48
CA ALA A 210 -15.60 6.33 9.77
C ALA A 210 -16.63 7.25 10.46
N SER A 211 -16.61 8.55 10.14
CA SER A 211 -17.51 9.57 10.67
C SER A 211 -18.89 9.64 10.01
N GLN A 212 -19.11 8.91 8.91
CA GLN A 212 -20.41 8.82 8.24
C GLN A 212 -21.19 7.58 8.68
N GLU A 213 -21.18 7.27 9.98
CA GLU A 213 -22.17 6.35 10.51
C GLU A 213 -23.57 6.93 10.27
N VAL A 214 -24.40 6.18 9.57
CA VAL A 214 -25.83 6.46 9.48
C VAL A 214 -26.36 6.46 10.90
N MET A 215 -26.60 7.66 11.44
CA MET A 215 -27.37 7.81 12.69
C MET A 215 -28.78 7.25 12.42
N PRO A 216 -29.35 6.56 13.39
CA PRO A 216 -30.67 5.96 13.28
C PRO A 216 -31.78 6.95 13.00
#